data_5c48c2d33cbbdbb7f6ea92c96a4ec3bd
#
_entry.id   5c48c2d33cbbdbb7f6ea92c96a4ec3bd
#
_cell.length_a   1.000
_cell.length_b   1.000
_cell.length_c   1.000
_cell.angle_alpha   90.00
_cell.angle_beta   90.00
_cell.angle_gamma   90.00
#
_symmetry.space_group_name_H-M   'P 1'
#
loop_
_entity.id
_entity.type
_entity.pdbx_description
1 polymer ?
#
loop_
_entity_poly.entity_id
_entity_poly.type
_entity_poly.pdbx_seq_one_letter_code
_entity_poly.pdbx_strand_id
1 'polypeptide(L)'
;DYDSTKKSLYKIDTVFHWEALIGIPYSYISPLAYIKTNVEGTYNILEAAKENNVNQTIITSTSETYGSAKKIPMNETHPLSAQSPYAASKIAADQTSLSYHRSFGQNVKIVRPFNTYGPRQSARAVIPTIISQLLGKNKNLKLGNVKPTRDYTYVEDLCDAFYKIANSKKLVGNVTNVGTNNEISIKELSNLIMKKLNIYKKIEVSSERKR
;
A
#
# COMPACT_ATOMS: atom_id res chain seq x y z
N ASP A 1 -7.94 19.84 -1.22
CA ASP A 1 -9.27 20.41 -1.54
C ASP A 1 -9.63 20.14 -3.00
N TYR A 2 -10.93 20.14 -3.32
CA TYR A 2 -11.45 19.78 -4.64
C TYR A 2 -11.03 20.76 -5.75
N ASP A 3 -11.09 22.06 -5.52
CA ASP A 3 -10.81 23.07 -6.55
C ASP A 3 -9.35 23.02 -7.01
N SER A 4 -8.41 22.84 -6.10
CA SER A 4 -6.99 22.67 -6.41
C SER A 4 -6.77 21.38 -7.19
N THR A 5 -7.40 20.28 -6.80
CA THR A 5 -7.35 19.00 -7.51
C THR A 5 -7.88 19.15 -8.93
N LYS A 6 -9.03 19.78 -9.11
CA LYS A 6 -9.64 19.99 -10.42
C LYS A 6 -8.74 20.81 -11.35
N LYS A 7 -8.14 21.90 -10.84
CA LYS A 7 -7.19 22.72 -11.61
C LYS A 7 -5.95 21.91 -12.02
N SER A 8 -5.43 21.07 -11.12
CA SER A 8 -4.24 20.25 -11.37
C SER A 8 -4.47 19.17 -12.43
N LEU A 9 -5.70 18.75 -12.68
CA LEU A 9 -6.04 17.73 -13.67
C LEU A 9 -6.43 18.32 -15.05
N TYR A 10 -6.36 19.64 -15.22
CA TYR A 10 -6.65 20.28 -16.51
C TYR A 10 -5.66 19.83 -17.59
N LYS A 11 -6.15 19.29 -18.71
CA LYS A 11 -5.37 18.72 -19.82
C LYS A 11 -4.45 17.55 -19.41
N ILE A 12 -4.82 16.78 -18.39
CA ILE A 12 -4.12 15.57 -18.00
C ILE A 12 -4.82 14.36 -18.60
N ASP A 13 -4.06 13.46 -19.22
CA ASP A 13 -4.58 12.21 -19.81
C ASP A 13 -4.65 11.06 -18.82
N THR A 14 -3.69 10.97 -17.93
CA THR A 14 -3.55 9.82 -16.99
C THR A 14 -3.22 10.32 -15.59
N VAL A 15 -3.96 9.83 -14.61
CA VAL A 15 -3.72 10.08 -13.20
C VAL A 15 -3.26 8.81 -12.51
N PHE A 16 -2.11 8.88 -11.83
CA PHE A 16 -1.67 7.89 -10.85
C PHE A 16 -1.88 8.47 -9.45
N HIS A 17 -2.92 8.01 -8.77
CA HIS A 17 -3.23 8.45 -7.42
C HIS A 17 -2.51 7.62 -6.36
N TRP A 18 -1.34 8.10 -5.94
CA TRP A 18 -0.50 7.44 -4.93
C TRP A 18 -0.63 8.04 -3.54
N GLU A 19 -1.26 9.20 -3.43
CA GLU A 19 -1.39 9.90 -2.15
C GLU A 19 -2.34 9.19 -1.20
N ALA A 20 -1.87 8.93 0.02
CA ALA A 20 -2.67 8.38 1.10
C ALA A 20 -1.98 8.55 2.46
N LEU A 21 -2.75 8.57 3.53
CA LEU A 21 -2.25 8.24 4.85
C LEU A 21 -2.14 6.71 4.97
N ILE A 22 -0.93 6.19 5.27
CA ILE A 22 -0.63 4.75 5.22
C ILE A 22 -0.24 4.13 6.57
N GLY A 23 0.06 4.93 7.58
CA GLY A 23 0.56 4.47 8.88
C GLY A 23 -0.52 3.80 9.73
N ILE A 24 -0.63 2.47 9.76
CA ILE A 24 -1.63 1.75 10.56
C ILE A 24 -1.68 2.24 12.03
N PRO A 25 -0.56 2.37 12.77
CA PRO A 25 -0.62 2.85 14.16
C PRO A 25 -1.24 4.24 14.31
N TYR A 26 -0.95 5.16 13.38
CA TYR A 26 -1.53 6.49 13.41
C TYR A 26 -3.03 6.49 13.07
N SER A 27 -3.51 5.50 12.31
CA SER A 27 -4.94 5.37 12.01
C SER A 27 -5.80 5.12 13.25
N TYR A 28 -5.23 4.54 14.31
CA TYR A 28 -5.93 4.38 15.61
C TYR A 28 -6.00 5.68 16.41
N ILE A 29 -5.05 6.60 16.19
CA ILE A 29 -5.00 7.89 16.89
C ILE A 29 -5.90 8.90 16.19
N SER A 30 -5.90 8.93 14.88
CA SER A 30 -6.64 9.91 14.09
C SER A 30 -7.42 9.27 12.92
N PRO A 31 -8.43 8.44 13.21
CA PRO A 31 -9.16 7.70 12.17
C PRO A 31 -9.87 8.62 11.16
N LEU A 32 -10.38 9.77 11.62
CA LEU A 32 -11.05 10.74 10.75
C LEU A 32 -10.11 11.33 9.69
N ALA A 33 -8.82 11.51 10.02
CA ALA A 33 -7.85 11.97 9.04
C ALA A 33 -7.70 10.99 7.87
N TYR A 34 -7.80 9.67 8.14
CA TYR A 34 -7.76 8.64 7.10
C TYR A 34 -9.00 8.66 6.21
N ILE A 35 -10.18 8.91 6.78
CA ILE A 35 -11.40 9.07 5.98
C ILE A 35 -11.27 10.29 5.07
N LYS A 36 -10.89 11.44 5.62
CA LYS A 36 -10.72 12.66 4.84
C LYS A 36 -9.65 12.53 3.75
N THR A 37 -8.48 12.00 4.08
CA THR A 37 -7.39 11.91 3.09
C THR A 37 -7.64 10.79 2.09
N ASN A 38 -7.97 9.58 2.55
CA ASN A 38 -8.00 8.42 1.67
C ASN A 38 -9.33 8.27 0.94
N VAL A 39 -10.46 8.62 1.55
CA VAL A 39 -11.78 8.48 0.92
C VAL A 39 -12.17 9.76 0.20
N GLU A 40 -12.24 10.88 0.91
CA GLU A 40 -12.58 12.18 0.32
C GLU A 40 -11.53 12.62 -0.72
N GLY A 41 -10.23 12.38 -0.46
CA GLY A 41 -9.17 12.65 -1.44
C GLY A 41 -9.33 11.81 -2.72
N THR A 42 -9.66 10.52 -2.59
CA THR A 42 -9.96 9.68 -3.76
C THR A 42 -11.22 10.16 -4.50
N TYR A 43 -12.27 10.54 -3.77
CA TYR A 43 -13.47 11.16 -4.36
C TYR A 43 -13.09 12.41 -5.16
N ASN A 44 -12.31 13.32 -4.60
CA ASN A 44 -11.88 14.55 -5.27
C ASN A 44 -11.14 14.28 -6.57
N ILE A 45 -10.25 13.26 -6.58
CA ILE A 45 -9.53 12.85 -7.80
C ILE A 45 -10.50 12.29 -8.85
N LEU A 46 -11.41 11.42 -8.46
CA LEU A 46 -12.37 10.80 -9.39
C LEU A 46 -13.33 11.82 -9.99
N GLU A 47 -13.87 12.72 -9.18
CA GLU A 47 -14.78 13.76 -9.65
C GLU A 47 -14.06 14.76 -10.57
N ALA A 48 -12.88 15.23 -10.17
CA ALA A 48 -12.06 16.12 -10.97
C ALA A 48 -11.60 15.46 -12.29
N ALA A 49 -11.29 14.16 -12.27
CA ALA A 49 -10.92 13.40 -13.47
C ALA A 49 -12.13 13.28 -14.42
N LYS A 50 -13.34 13.07 -13.88
CA LYS A 50 -14.58 13.03 -14.66
C LYS A 50 -14.85 14.38 -15.35
N GLU A 51 -14.78 15.48 -14.61
CA GLU A 51 -15.06 16.80 -15.14
C GLU A 51 -14.01 17.29 -16.16
N ASN A 52 -12.75 16.86 -16.02
CA ASN A 52 -11.68 17.19 -16.97
C ASN A 52 -11.55 16.18 -18.12
N ASN A 53 -12.43 15.17 -18.22
CA ASN A 53 -12.38 14.10 -19.22
C ASN A 53 -11.02 13.38 -19.25
N VAL A 54 -10.45 13.11 -18.08
CA VAL A 54 -9.21 12.33 -17.95
C VAL A 54 -9.41 10.94 -18.53
N ASN A 55 -8.51 10.50 -19.41
CA ASN A 55 -8.64 9.23 -20.12
C ASN A 55 -8.58 8.01 -19.20
N GLN A 56 -7.81 8.07 -18.11
CA GLN A 56 -7.73 6.99 -17.12
C GLN A 56 -7.22 7.44 -15.76
N THR A 57 -7.69 6.76 -14.71
CA THR A 57 -7.26 6.96 -13.32
C THR A 57 -6.82 5.65 -12.69
N ILE A 58 -5.59 5.57 -12.23
CA ILE A 58 -5.02 4.42 -11.54
C ILE A 58 -4.96 4.72 -10.04
N ILE A 59 -5.74 3.97 -9.26
CA ILE A 59 -5.86 4.15 -7.82
C ILE A 59 -4.96 3.16 -7.09
N THR A 60 -4.14 3.65 -6.19
CA THR A 60 -3.32 2.81 -5.32
C THR A 60 -4.11 2.40 -4.09
N SER A 61 -4.35 1.11 -3.96
CA SER A 61 -4.93 0.46 -2.79
C SER A 61 -3.85 -0.25 -1.95
N THR A 62 -4.19 -1.34 -1.29
CA THR A 62 -3.27 -2.13 -0.45
C THR A 62 -3.80 -3.54 -0.23
N SER A 63 -2.90 -4.51 -0.02
CA SER A 63 -3.27 -5.85 0.44
C SER A 63 -3.85 -5.88 1.87
N GLU A 64 -3.66 -4.84 2.68
CA GLU A 64 -4.26 -4.72 4.04
C GLU A 64 -5.80 -4.70 4.01
N THR A 65 -6.41 -4.46 2.85
CA THR A 65 -7.86 -4.57 2.63
C THR A 65 -8.38 -5.99 2.85
N TYR A 66 -7.56 -7.01 2.68
CA TYR A 66 -7.92 -8.42 2.88
C TYR A 66 -7.89 -8.84 4.34
N GLY A 67 -7.15 -8.13 5.20
CA GLY A 67 -6.93 -8.52 6.58
C GLY A 67 -6.11 -9.81 6.69
N SER A 68 -6.46 -10.66 7.65
CA SER A 68 -5.80 -11.97 7.80
C SER A 68 -6.17 -12.91 6.68
N ALA A 69 -5.16 -13.59 6.11
CA ALA A 69 -5.36 -14.54 5.02
C ALA A 69 -6.28 -15.68 5.46
N LYS A 70 -7.39 -15.88 4.74
CA LYS A 70 -8.26 -17.04 4.88
C LYS A 70 -7.88 -18.14 3.89
N LYS A 71 -7.23 -17.76 2.80
CA LYS A 71 -6.74 -18.65 1.73
C LYS A 71 -5.43 -18.07 1.18
N ILE A 72 -4.47 -18.92 0.91
CA ILE A 72 -3.17 -18.58 0.31
C ILE A 72 -3.03 -19.35 -1.01
N PRO A 73 -2.58 -18.71 -2.10
CA PRO A 73 -2.34 -17.26 -2.23
C PRO A 73 -3.63 -16.44 -2.18
N MET A 74 -3.53 -15.20 -1.68
CA MET A 74 -4.64 -14.25 -1.70
C MET A 74 -4.78 -13.65 -3.10
N ASN A 75 -5.87 -13.98 -3.79
CA ASN A 75 -6.24 -13.36 -5.05
C ASN A 75 -7.27 -12.24 -4.86
N GLU A 76 -7.66 -11.57 -5.94
CA GLU A 76 -8.58 -10.42 -5.92
C GLU A 76 -10.01 -10.77 -5.48
N THR A 77 -10.38 -12.06 -5.50
CA THR A 77 -11.68 -12.56 -4.99
C THR A 77 -11.65 -12.87 -3.49
N HIS A 78 -10.49 -12.73 -2.82
CA HIS A 78 -10.40 -12.90 -1.37
C HIS A 78 -11.31 -11.89 -0.66
N PRO A 79 -12.06 -12.30 0.38
CA PRO A 79 -12.96 -11.40 1.11
C PRO A 79 -12.21 -10.19 1.69
N LEU A 80 -12.83 -9.02 1.62
CA LEU A 80 -12.33 -7.81 2.26
C LEU A 80 -12.66 -7.84 3.75
N SER A 81 -11.67 -7.56 4.59
CA SER A 81 -11.82 -7.61 6.05
C SER A 81 -10.90 -6.57 6.70
N ALA A 82 -11.38 -5.34 6.83
CA ALA A 82 -10.61 -4.28 7.45
C ALA A 82 -10.29 -4.57 8.92
N GLN A 83 -9.00 -4.60 9.26
CA GLN A 83 -8.51 -4.79 10.63
C GLN A 83 -7.96 -3.49 11.26
N SER A 84 -8.11 -2.37 10.55
CA SER A 84 -7.70 -1.04 11.03
C SER A 84 -8.52 0.05 10.33
N PRO A 85 -8.61 1.28 10.91
CA PRO A 85 -9.21 2.43 10.22
C PRO A 85 -8.53 2.74 8.88
N TYR A 86 -7.21 2.51 8.77
CA TYR A 86 -6.49 2.58 7.49
C TYR A 86 -7.07 1.61 6.46
N ALA A 87 -7.15 0.32 6.79
CA ALA A 87 -7.68 -0.69 5.87
C ALA A 87 -9.14 -0.38 5.47
N ALA A 88 -9.96 0.07 6.43
CA ALA A 88 -11.34 0.49 6.17
C ALA A 88 -11.41 1.66 5.18
N SER A 89 -10.57 2.69 5.36
CA SER A 89 -10.51 3.83 4.44
C SER A 89 -10.08 3.42 3.03
N LYS A 90 -9.16 2.47 2.88
CA LYS A 90 -8.73 1.96 1.57
C LYS A 90 -9.80 1.10 0.90
N ILE A 91 -10.56 0.28 1.66
CA ILE A 91 -11.73 -0.44 1.13
C ILE A 91 -12.78 0.56 0.62
N ALA A 92 -13.06 1.61 1.40
CA ALA A 92 -14.01 2.63 0.98
C ALA A 92 -13.55 3.37 -0.29
N ALA A 93 -12.27 3.74 -0.38
CA ALA A 93 -11.68 4.34 -1.58
C ALA A 93 -11.79 3.41 -2.81
N ASP A 94 -11.52 2.10 -2.65
CA ASP A 94 -11.67 1.11 -3.71
C ASP A 94 -13.12 1.03 -4.20
N GLN A 95 -14.09 0.92 -3.28
CA GLN A 95 -15.50 0.84 -3.65
C GLN A 95 -16.02 2.13 -4.29
N THR A 96 -15.60 3.29 -3.80
CA THR A 96 -15.88 4.59 -4.45
C THR A 96 -15.35 4.58 -5.88
N SER A 97 -14.11 4.16 -6.08
CA SER A 97 -13.48 4.10 -7.41
C SER A 97 -14.20 3.16 -8.38
N LEU A 98 -14.57 1.97 -7.92
CA LEU A 98 -15.35 1.02 -8.72
C LEU A 98 -16.77 1.53 -9.02
N SER A 99 -17.39 2.29 -8.12
CA SER A 99 -18.69 2.90 -8.35
C SER A 99 -18.63 3.94 -9.47
N TYR A 100 -17.56 4.75 -9.53
CA TYR A 100 -17.36 5.71 -10.62
C TYR A 100 -17.20 5.04 -11.97
N HIS A 101 -16.50 3.90 -12.02
CA HIS A 101 -16.46 3.08 -13.24
C HIS A 101 -17.86 2.59 -13.65
N ARG A 102 -18.60 2.00 -12.71
CA ARG A 102 -19.92 1.38 -12.99
C ARG A 102 -21.00 2.41 -13.32
N SER A 103 -21.01 3.55 -12.64
CA SER A 103 -22.06 4.57 -12.74
C SER A 103 -21.79 5.60 -13.82
N PHE A 104 -20.53 5.94 -14.09
CA PHE A 104 -20.14 7.01 -14.99
C PHE A 104 -19.25 6.55 -16.15
N GLY A 105 -18.95 5.26 -16.26
CA GLY A 105 -18.12 4.70 -17.33
C GLY A 105 -16.64 5.11 -17.27
N GLN A 106 -16.16 5.66 -16.15
CA GLN A 106 -14.78 6.10 -16.05
C GLN A 106 -13.81 4.91 -16.18
N ASN A 107 -12.68 5.14 -16.85
CA ASN A 107 -11.60 4.18 -16.96
C ASN A 107 -10.77 4.19 -15.68
N VAL A 108 -11.26 3.48 -14.67
CA VAL A 108 -10.58 3.32 -13.37
C VAL A 108 -9.93 1.95 -13.29
N LYS A 109 -8.71 1.90 -12.76
CA LYS A 109 -7.99 0.66 -12.42
C LYS A 109 -7.49 0.76 -10.99
N ILE A 110 -7.61 -0.31 -10.22
CA ILE A 110 -7.16 -0.35 -8.82
C ILE A 110 -5.99 -1.30 -8.69
N VAL A 111 -4.90 -0.81 -8.09
CA VAL A 111 -3.70 -1.61 -7.82
C VAL A 111 -3.61 -1.85 -6.33
N ARG A 112 -3.54 -3.11 -5.90
CA ARG A 112 -3.31 -3.53 -4.51
C ARG A 112 -1.90 -4.10 -4.35
N PRO A 113 -0.90 -3.26 -4.08
CA PRO A 113 0.44 -3.76 -3.78
C PRO A 113 0.45 -4.50 -2.45
N PHE A 114 1.28 -5.54 -2.38
CA PHE A 114 1.72 -6.13 -1.13
C PHE A 114 2.81 -5.24 -0.50
N ASN A 115 3.62 -5.75 0.44
CA ASN A 115 4.56 -4.88 1.14
C ASN A 115 5.67 -4.38 0.20
N THR A 116 5.61 -3.12 -0.16
CA THR A 116 6.63 -2.49 -1.01
C THR A 116 7.85 -2.08 -0.20
N TYR A 117 9.05 -2.29 -0.75
CA TYR A 117 10.29 -1.81 -0.17
C TYR A 117 11.20 -1.21 -1.23
N GLY A 118 12.15 -0.36 -0.80
CA GLY A 118 13.13 0.24 -1.70
C GLY A 118 13.81 1.47 -1.07
N PRO A 119 14.68 2.13 -1.84
CA PRO A 119 15.32 3.37 -1.43
C PRO A 119 14.30 4.43 -1.02
N ARG A 120 14.65 5.25 -0.03
CA ARG A 120 13.81 6.33 0.52
C ARG A 120 12.54 5.86 1.24
N GLN A 121 12.41 4.57 1.52
CA GLN A 121 11.33 4.07 2.36
C GLN A 121 11.41 4.69 3.77
N SER A 122 10.25 4.97 4.36
CA SER A 122 10.17 5.51 5.72
C SER A 122 10.97 4.68 6.73
N ALA A 123 11.76 5.35 7.58
CA ALA A 123 12.53 4.70 8.66
C ALA A 123 11.67 3.92 9.67
N ARG A 124 10.33 4.10 9.66
CA ARG A 124 9.38 3.34 10.48
C ARG A 124 9.04 1.96 9.89
N ALA A 125 9.32 1.73 8.61
CA ALA A 125 9.10 0.43 7.98
C ALA A 125 10.12 -0.60 8.46
N VAL A 126 9.77 -1.88 8.41
CA VAL A 126 10.55 -2.95 9.04
C VAL A 126 11.96 -3.07 8.45
N ILE A 127 12.12 -3.01 7.13
CA ILE A 127 13.44 -3.15 6.48
C ILE A 127 14.38 -2.01 6.87
N PRO A 128 14.03 -0.71 6.73
CA PRO A 128 14.86 0.38 7.20
C PRO A 128 15.11 0.34 8.72
N THR A 129 14.11 -0.08 9.51
CA THR A 129 14.28 -0.25 10.95
C THR A 129 15.36 -1.28 11.29
N ILE A 130 15.38 -2.43 10.60
CA ILE A 130 16.39 -3.47 10.79
C ILE A 130 17.76 -2.94 10.37
N ILE A 131 17.89 -2.36 9.19
CA ILE A 131 19.15 -1.83 8.65
C ILE A 131 19.72 -0.76 9.60
N SER A 132 18.91 0.22 10.00
CA SER A 132 19.34 1.29 10.89
C SER A 132 19.82 0.78 12.25
N GLN A 133 19.15 -0.23 12.82
CA GLN A 133 19.59 -0.83 14.08
C GLN A 133 20.85 -1.69 13.90
N LEU A 134 21.02 -2.37 12.78
CA LEU A 134 22.23 -3.15 12.50
C LEU A 134 23.45 -2.25 12.35
N LEU A 135 23.32 -1.14 11.65
CA LEU A 135 24.39 -0.15 11.46
C LEU A 135 24.63 0.74 12.68
N GLY A 136 23.66 0.82 13.58
CA GLY A 136 23.76 1.60 14.80
C GLY A 136 24.58 0.93 15.91
N LYS A 137 24.80 1.66 17.02
CA LYS A 137 25.62 1.21 18.16
C LYS A 137 24.94 0.19 19.09
N ASN A 138 23.65 -0.10 18.90
CA ASN A 138 22.92 -1.03 19.75
C ASN A 138 23.47 -2.44 19.64
N LYS A 139 23.64 -3.14 20.77
CA LYS A 139 24.12 -4.54 20.79
C LYS A 139 23.12 -5.53 20.23
N ASN A 140 21.81 -5.27 20.42
CA ASN A 140 20.72 -6.15 20.03
C ASN A 140 19.86 -5.48 18.95
N LEU A 141 19.22 -6.31 18.12
CA LEU A 141 18.18 -5.92 17.16
C LEU A 141 16.82 -6.05 17.83
N LYS A 142 16.21 -4.92 18.22
CA LYS A 142 14.90 -4.87 18.89
C LYS A 142 13.77 -4.83 17.86
N LEU A 143 12.95 -5.88 17.83
CA LEU A 143 11.80 -5.99 16.92
C LEU A 143 10.53 -6.29 17.72
N GLY A 144 9.37 -6.11 17.09
CA GLY A 144 8.09 -6.55 17.61
C GLY A 144 7.87 -8.05 17.38
N ASN A 145 6.67 -8.43 16.90
CA ASN A 145 6.41 -9.81 16.54
C ASN A 145 7.21 -10.21 15.28
N VAL A 146 8.03 -11.25 15.39
CA VAL A 146 8.91 -11.72 14.31
C VAL A 146 8.34 -12.90 13.53
N LYS A 147 7.17 -13.43 13.94
CA LYS A 147 6.53 -14.60 13.31
C LYS A 147 5.75 -14.28 12.04
N PRO A 148 5.05 -13.10 11.91
CA PRO A 148 4.27 -12.80 10.73
C PRO A 148 5.12 -12.86 9.47
N THR A 149 4.55 -13.43 8.42
CA THR A 149 5.11 -13.45 7.07
C THR A 149 4.55 -12.31 6.24
N ARG A 150 5.30 -11.87 5.25
CA ARG A 150 4.91 -10.84 4.29
C ARG A 150 5.50 -11.16 2.93
N ASP A 151 4.78 -10.80 1.88
CA ASP A 151 5.31 -10.71 0.52
C ASP A 151 5.89 -9.30 0.33
N TYR A 152 7.15 -9.22 -0.08
CA TYR A 152 7.87 -7.96 -0.29
C TYR A 152 8.18 -7.75 -1.76
N THR A 153 7.63 -6.68 -2.34
CA THR A 153 7.84 -6.28 -3.73
C THR A 153 8.81 -5.09 -3.79
N TYR A 154 9.84 -5.20 -4.63
CA TYR A 154 10.77 -4.09 -4.83
C TYR A 154 10.07 -2.94 -5.56
N VAL A 155 10.43 -1.70 -5.20
CA VAL A 155 9.72 -0.51 -5.69
C VAL A 155 9.78 -0.35 -7.22
N GLU A 156 10.88 -0.70 -7.86
CA GLU A 156 10.99 -0.63 -9.32
C GLU A 156 10.08 -1.66 -10.01
N ASP A 157 10.00 -2.89 -9.48
CA ASP A 157 9.07 -3.91 -9.98
C ASP A 157 7.61 -3.46 -9.83
N LEU A 158 7.30 -2.75 -8.72
CA LEU A 158 5.99 -2.17 -8.53
C LEU A 158 5.71 -1.04 -9.54
N CYS A 159 6.69 -0.18 -9.83
CA CYS A 159 6.55 0.86 -10.86
C CYS A 159 6.28 0.26 -12.24
N ASP A 160 7.00 -0.81 -12.60
CA ASP A 160 6.78 -1.55 -13.84
C ASP A 160 5.37 -2.17 -13.89
N ALA A 161 4.90 -2.71 -12.77
CA ALA A 161 3.54 -3.22 -12.67
C ALA A 161 2.49 -2.13 -12.89
N PHE A 162 2.64 -0.95 -12.27
CA PHE A 162 1.77 0.20 -12.50
C PHE A 162 1.73 0.61 -13.98
N TYR A 163 2.89 0.67 -14.62
CA TYR A 163 2.99 0.99 -16.05
C TYR A 163 2.26 -0.05 -16.92
N LYS A 164 2.47 -1.34 -16.67
CA LYS A 164 1.78 -2.43 -17.38
C LYS A 164 0.26 -2.42 -17.16
N ILE A 165 -0.19 -2.15 -15.92
CA ILE A 165 -1.61 -2.04 -15.59
C ILE A 165 -2.23 -0.83 -16.28
N ALA A 166 -1.55 0.32 -16.29
CA ALA A 166 -2.03 1.51 -16.99
C ALA A 166 -2.26 1.23 -18.48
N ASN A 167 -1.36 0.50 -19.13
CA ASN A 167 -1.46 0.18 -20.56
C ASN A 167 -2.41 -0.98 -20.89
N SER A 168 -2.98 -1.67 -19.90
CA SER A 168 -3.87 -2.80 -20.11
C SER A 168 -5.34 -2.38 -20.19
N LYS A 169 -5.96 -2.53 -21.35
CA LYS A 169 -7.41 -2.30 -21.53
C LYS A 169 -8.28 -3.32 -20.79
N LYS A 170 -7.75 -4.54 -20.56
CA LYS A 170 -8.48 -5.64 -19.90
C LYS A 170 -8.69 -5.40 -18.39
N LEU A 171 -7.91 -4.50 -17.79
CA LEU A 171 -7.93 -4.23 -16.35
C LEU A 171 -8.81 -3.02 -15.96
N VAL A 172 -9.51 -2.43 -16.91
CA VAL A 172 -10.47 -1.35 -16.65
C VAL A 172 -11.60 -1.87 -15.76
N GLY A 173 -11.94 -1.13 -14.70
CA GLY A 173 -12.97 -1.50 -13.74
C GLY A 173 -12.59 -2.67 -12.83
N ASN A 174 -11.33 -3.07 -12.81
CA ASN A 174 -10.84 -4.21 -12.03
C ASN A 174 -9.83 -3.80 -10.96
N VAL A 175 -9.71 -4.66 -9.97
CA VAL A 175 -8.64 -4.66 -8.98
C VAL A 175 -7.55 -5.60 -9.45
N THR A 176 -6.29 -5.23 -9.25
CA THR A 176 -5.13 -6.06 -9.57
C THR A 176 -4.17 -6.11 -8.38
N ASN A 177 -3.89 -7.30 -7.89
CA ASN A 177 -2.86 -7.52 -6.89
C ASN A 177 -1.47 -7.44 -7.51
N VAL A 178 -0.52 -6.84 -6.78
CA VAL A 178 0.90 -6.84 -7.16
C VAL A 178 1.74 -7.35 -6.00
N GLY A 179 2.33 -8.50 -6.18
CA GLY A 179 3.19 -9.19 -5.22
C GLY A 179 4.13 -10.15 -5.94
N THR A 180 5.06 -10.74 -5.19
CA THR A 180 6.05 -11.69 -5.72
C THR A 180 5.60 -13.14 -5.62
N ASN A 181 4.48 -13.37 -4.93
CA ASN A 181 3.98 -14.70 -4.56
C ASN A 181 4.97 -15.50 -3.67
N ASN A 182 5.85 -14.80 -2.98
CA ASN A 182 6.79 -15.36 -2.01
C ASN A 182 6.62 -14.66 -0.67
N GLU A 183 6.47 -15.43 0.38
CA GLU A 183 6.39 -14.88 1.73
C GLU A 183 7.67 -15.18 2.53
N ILE A 184 8.05 -14.24 3.37
CA ILE A 184 9.16 -14.37 4.29
C ILE A 184 8.75 -13.84 5.67
N SER A 185 9.12 -14.55 6.73
CA SER A 185 8.89 -14.07 8.10
C SER A 185 9.82 -12.90 8.45
N ILE A 186 9.41 -12.06 9.40
CA ILE A 186 10.27 -10.96 9.89
C ILE A 186 11.59 -11.51 10.46
N LYS A 187 11.58 -12.70 11.06
CA LYS A 187 12.80 -13.37 11.54
C LYS A 187 13.74 -13.72 10.40
N GLU A 188 13.24 -14.38 9.36
CA GLU A 188 14.03 -14.77 8.19
C GLU A 188 14.54 -13.55 7.43
N LEU A 189 13.70 -12.54 7.26
CA LEU A 189 14.08 -11.26 6.66
C LEU A 189 15.23 -10.60 7.44
N SER A 190 15.14 -10.60 8.77
CA SER A 190 16.21 -10.04 9.61
C SER A 190 17.54 -10.81 9.44
N ASN A 191 17.47 -12.14 9.41
CA ASN A 191 18.64 -12.99 9.18
C ASN A 191 19.24 -12.76 7.79
N LEU A 192 18.39 -12.61 6.77
CA LEU A 192 18.82 -12.30 5.41
C LEU A 192 19.56 -10.96 5.34
N ILE A 193 19.02 -9.92 5.98
CA ILE A 193 19.66 -8.60 6.03
C ILE A 193 20.97 -8.65 6.80
N MET A 194 21.01 -9.33 7.96
CA MET A 194 22.24 -9.54 8.73
C MET A 194 23.33 -10.21 7.88
N LYS A 195 22.97 -11.28 7.16
CA LYS A 195 23.87 -11.98 6.25
C LYS A 195 24.39 -11.06 5.13
N LYS A 196 23.51 -10.28 4.51
CA LYS A 196 23.87 -9.34 3.42
C LYS A 196 24.80 -8.21 3.87
N LEU A 197 24.62 -7.72 5.10
CA LEU A 197 25.47 -6.67 5.66
C LEU A 197 26.73 -7.23 6.36
N ASN A 198 26.82 -8.54 6.55
CA ASN A 198 27.84 -9.21 7.37
C ASN A 198 27.90 -8.66 8.81
N ILE A 199 26.73 -8.30 9.37
CA ILE A 199 26.59 -7.74 10.74
C ILE A 199 25.57 -8.61 11.48
N TYR A 200 25.98 -9.23 12.57
CA TYR A 200 25.14 -10.14 13.34
C TYR A 200 24.83 -9.57 14.72
N LYS A 201 23.55 -9.46 15.07
CA LYS A 201 23.06 -9.04 16.38
C LYS A 201 21.99 -10.01 16.88
N LYS A 202 21.92 -10.19 18.20
CA LYS A 202 20.84 -11.00 18.80
C LYS A 202 19.50 -10.29 18.60
N ILE A 203 18.51 -11.02 18.06
CA ILE A 203 17.14 -10.51 17.94
C ILE A 203 16.48 -10.54 19.32
N GLU A 204 15.98 -9.41 19.75
CA GLU A 204 15.23 -9.21 21.00
C GLU A 204 13.79 -8.79 20.65
N VAL A 205 12.82 -9.62 21.07
CA VAL A 205 11.40 -9.34 20.83
C VAL A 205 10.86 -8.43 21.94
N SER A 206 10.52 -7.19 21.58
CA SER A 206 9.97 -6.20 22.50
C SER A 206 8.44 -6.20 22.50
N SER A 207 7.83 -6.25 23.69
CA SER A 207 6.38 -6.16 23.84
C SER A 207 5.82 -4.79 23.44
N GLU A 208 6.60 -3.72 23.59
CA GLU A 208 6.23 -2.33 23.23
C GLU A 208 6.04 -2.14 21.71
N ARG A 209 6.58 -3.04 20.89
CA ARG A 209 6.49 -3.04 19.43
C ARG A 209 5.56 -4.11 18.86
N LYS A 210 4.76 -4.77 19.70
CA LYS A 210 3.72 -5.68 19.23
C LYS A 210 2.54 -4.85 18.68
N ARG A 211 2.14 -5.17 17.47
CA ARG A 211 0.86 -4.75 16.90
C ARG A 211 -0.24 -5.68 17.38
#